data_ab0507665cdc601916a4f0317e356ebf
#
_entry.id   ab0507665cdc601916a4f0317e356ebf
#
_cell.length_a   1.000
_cell.length_b   1.000
_cell.length_c   1.000
_cell.angle_alpha   90.00
_cell.angle_beta   90.00
_cell.angle_gamma   90.00
#
_symmetry.space_group_name_H-M   'P 1'
#
loop_
_entity.id
_entity.type
_entity.pdbx_description
1 polymer ?
#
loop_
_entity_poly.entity_id
_entity_poly.type
_entity_poly.pdbx_seq_one_letter_code
_entity_poly.pdbx_strand_id
1 'polypeptide(L)'
;MKIAIIGAGISGLTAAYILSKKYSVTLYEENDYLGGHANTFQVPEKYRSLPIDTGFIVFNNINYPNLSKLFLENNVEIEDSDMSFSVHNEKTGLEYNASSLSKIFSQKKNIFNINFLLMLNDILKFNKFAPMILNTSYSDKITVKEFIDINNYKRDFVENYLVPLGSSIWSCPKEKFMDFSILFVIEFLYNHCMLTVNERPIWQTVKGGSKEYV
;
A
#
# COMPACT_ATOMS: atom_id res chain seq x y z
N MET A 1 9.31 -32.42 20.14
CA MET A 1 10.39 -31.44 19.86
C MET A 1 10.01 -30.12 20.51
N LYS A 2 10.98 -29.41 21.08
CA LYS A 2 10.81 -28.06 21.62
C LYS A 2 11.30 -27.05 20.58
N ILE A 3 10.57 -26.00 20.33
CA ILE A 3 10.88 -24.97 19.34
C ILE A 3 10.84 -23.61 20.03
N ALA A 4 11.88 -22.80 19.79
CA ALA A 4 11.91 -21.40 20.19
C ALA A 4 11.66 -20.52 18.96
N ILE A 5 10.77 -19.53 19.08
CA ILE A 5 10.51 -18.52 18.07
C ILE A 5 10.88 -17.16 18.65
N ILE A 6 11.67 -16.39 17.89
CA ILE A 6 12.15 -15.07 18.29
C ILE A 6 11.38 -14.01 17.53
N GLY A 7 10.72 -13.13 18.25
CA GLY A 7 9.87 -12.05 17.73
C GLY A 7 8.40 -12.46 17.62
N ALA A 8 7.51 -11.67 18.23
CA ALA A 8 6.06 -11.84 18.23
C ALA A 8 5.33 -10.90 17.27
N GLY A 9 5.96 -10.52 16.15
CA GLY A 9 5.27 -9.96 15.02
C GLY A 9 4.39 -11.00 14.31
N ILE A 10 3.62 -10.61 13.28
CA ILE A 10 2.67 -11.52 12.60
C ILE A 10 3.33 -12.82 12.10
N SER A 11 4.59 -12.78 11.64
CA SER A 11 5.31 -13.97 11.18
C SER A 11 5.59 -14.94 12.32
N GLY A 12 6.06 -14.45 13.47
CA GLY A 12 6.33 -15.26 14.63
C GLY A 12 5.06 -15.83 15.27
N LEU A 13 4.01 -15.01 15.38
CA LEU A 13 2.69 -15.44 15.86
C LEU A 13 2.08 -16.52 14.96
N THR A 14 2.11 -16.34 13.64
CA THR A 14 1.61 -17.34 12.69
C THR A 14 2.41 -18.65 12.78
N ALA A 15 3.75 -18.56 12.85
CA ALA A 15 4.59 -19.74 13.04
C ALA A 15 4.29 -20.46 14.37
N ALA A 16 4.13 -19.70 15.46
CA ALA A 16 3.76 -20.25 16.75
C ALA A 16 2.40 -20.95 16.70
N TYR A 17 1.39 -20.31 16.11
CA TYR A 17 0.04 -20.86 15.95
C TYR A 17 0.05 -22.20 15.20
N ILE A 18 0.78 -22.27 14.07
CA ILE A 18 0.85 -23.49 13.24
C ILE A 18 1.62 -24.60 13.95
N LEU A 19 2.79 -24.26 14.51
CA LEU A 19 3.70 -25.25 15.09
C LEU A 19 3.23 -25.77 16.44
N SER A 20 2.52 -24.97 17.22
CA SER A 20 1.98 -25.38 18.52
C SER A 20 0.98 -26.54 18.44
N LYS A 21 0.38 -26.76 17.26
CA LYS A 21 -0.51 -27.92 17.00
C LYS A 21 0.22 -29.27 17.13
N LYS A 22 1.56 -29.31 16.99
CA LYS A 22 2.36 -30.55 17.02
C LYS A 22 3.56 -30.51 17.96
N TYR A 23 4.00 -29.35 18.35
CA TYR A 23 5.26 -29.17 19.09
C TYR A 23 5.06 -28.27 20.31
N SER A 24 5.96 -28.39 21.30
CA SER A 24 6.06 -27.44 22.41
C SER A 24 6.79 -26.18 21.89
N VAL A 25 6.06 -25.07 21.76
CA VAL A 25 6.59 -23.81 21.25
C VAL A 25 6.77 -22.82 22.41
N THR A 26 7.89 -22.12 22.42
CA THR A 26 8.13 -20.96 23.26
C THR A 26 8.38 -19.76 22.36
N LEU A 27 7.58 -18.71 22.51
CA LEU A 27 7.70 -17.46 21.78
C LEU A 27 8.40 -16.43 22.68
N TYR A 28 9.44 -15.79 22.15
CA TYR A 28 10.19 -14.73 22.83
C TYR A 28 9.96 -13.40 22.12
N GLU A 29 9.63 -12.37 22.87
CA GLU A 29 9.45 -11.00 22.39
C GLU A 29 10.24 -10.05 23.28
N GLU A 30 10.88 -9.04 22.67
CA GLU A 30 11.68 -8.05 23.37
C GLU A 30 10.82 -6.95 23.98
N ASN A 31 9.73 -6.59 23.29
CA ASN A 31 8.80 -5.55 23.74
C ASN A 31 7.81 -6.13 24.77
N ASP A 32 7.13 -5.26 25.48
CA ASP A 32 6.06 -5.57 26.40
C ASP A 32 4.68 -5.77 25.73
N TYR A 33 4.65 -5.72 24.38
CA TYR A 33 3.46 -5.94 23.56
C TYR A 33 3.73 -6.91 22.41
N LEU A 34 2.67 -7.55 21.92
CA LEU A 34 2.71 -8.48 20.78
C LEU A 34 2.25 -7.77 19.50
N GLY A 35 2.51 -8.39 18.33
CA GLY A 35 2.02 -7.95 17.02
C GLY A 35 3.07 -7.27 16.15
N GLY A 36 4.10 -6.65 16.74
CA GLY A 36 5.10 -5.89 15.99
C GLY A 36 4.45 -4.73 15.23
N HIS A 37 4.50 -4.77 13.87
CA HIS A 37 3.82 -3.77 13.02
C HIS A 37 2.29 -3.93 12.98
N ALA A 38 1.73 -5.04 13.39
CA ALA A 38 0.30 -5.21 13.63
C ALA A 38 -0.05 -4.57 14.99
N ASN A 39 -0.20 -3.24 14.98
CA ASN A 39 -0.33 -2.44 16.19
C ASN A 39 -1.50 -1.46 16.08
N THR A 40 -2.41 -1.56 17.05
CA THR A 40 -3.62 -0.74 17.14
C THR A 40 -3.56 0.15 18.37
N PHE A 41 -3.56 1.46 18.16
CA PHE A 41 -3.72 2.43 19.24
C PHE A 41 -5.20 2.73 19.51
N GLN A 42 -5.53 2.82 20.80
CA GLN A 42 -6.87 3.23 21.23
C GLN A 42 -6.87 4.75 21.47
N VAL A 43 -7.50 5.49 20.57
CA VAL A 43 -7.62 6.95 20.70
C VAL A 43 -8.92 7.29 21.44
N PRO A 44 -8.85 7.92 22.61
CA PRO A 44 -10.04 8.29 23.36
C PRO A 44 -10.81 9.41 22.65
N GLU A 45 -12.07 9.17 22.39
CA GLU A 45 -13.05 10.19 22.00
C GLU A 45 -14.03 10.45 23.13
N LYS A 46 -14.83 11.53 23.03
CA LYS A 46 -15.74 11.97 24.09
C LYS A 46 -16.69 10.88 24.60
N TYR A 47 -17.10 9.93 23.75
CA TYR A 47 -18.08 8.88 24.09
C TYR A 47 -17.63 7.46 23.74
N ARG A 48 -16.48 7.28 23.10
CA ARG A 48 -15.97 5.98 22.67
C ARG A 48 -14.45 6.02 22.52
N SER A 49 -13.83 4.86 22.41
CA SER A 49 -12.44 4.71 22.00
C SER A 49 -12.40 4.25 20.55
N LEU A 50 -11.58 4.90 19.71
CA LEU A 50 -11.38 4.52 18.32
C LEU A 50 -10.11 3.69 18.18
N PRO A 51 -10.20 2.48 17.61
CA PRO A 51 -9.03 1.70 17.24
C PRO A 51 -8.38 2.31 15.98
N ILE A 52 -7.12 2.66 16.06
CA ILE A 52 -6.33 3.22 14.96
C ILE A 52 -5.12 2.35 14.72
N ASP A 53 -5.06 1.70 13.58
CA ASP A 53 -3.89 0.94 13.15
C ASP A 53 -2.78 1.87 12.66
N THR A 54 -1.54 1.56 13.04
CA THR A 54 -0.36 2.36 12.70
C THR A 54 0.62 1.67 11.77
N GLY A 55 0.35 0.43 11.40
CA GLY A 55 1.17 -0.36 10.51
C GLY A 55 0.38 -0.93 9.35
N PHE A 56 0.14 -2.23 9.36
CA PHE A 56 -0.65 -2.91 8.33
C PHE A 56 -2.15 -2.63 8.54
N ILE A 57 -2.78 -1.95 7.57
CA ILE A 57 -4.13 -1.41 7.72
C ILE A 57 -5.14 -2.16 6.83
N VAL A 58 -4.78 -2.43 5.58
CA VAL A 58 -5.71 -2.98 4.56
C VAL A 58 -5.11 -4.19 3.87
N PHE A 59 -5.97 -5.10 3.47
CA PHE A 59 -5.62 -6.30 2.69
C PHE A 59 -6.73 -6.60 1.68
N ASN A 60 -6.52 -7.58 0.82
CA ASN A 60 -7.55 -8.15 -0.04
C ASN A 60 -7.28 -9.65 -0.26
N ASN A 61 -8.30 -10.39 -0.61
CA ASN A 61 -8.22 -11.85 -0.75
C ASN A 61 -7.35 -12.32 -1.94
N ILE A 62 -7.12 -11.47 -2.92
CA ILE A 62 -6.34 -11.80 -4.11
C ILE A 62 -4.84 -11.78 -3.78
N ASN A 63 -4.37 -10.70 -3.15
CA ASN A 63 -2.96 -10.51 -2.82
C ASN A 63 -2.54 -11.23 -1.53
N TYR A 64 -3.49 -11.44 -0.60
CA TYR A 64 -3.23 -11.98 0.75
C TYR A 64 -4.03 -13.25 1.07
N PRO A 65 -4.00 -14.30 0.20
CA PRO A 65 -4.85 -15.49 0.40
C PRO A 65 -4.55 -16.24 1.70
N ASN A 66 -3.28 -16.30 2.10
CA ASN A 66 -2.89 -16.98 3.34
C ASN A 66 -3.33 -16.21 4.59
N LEU A 67 -3.28 -14.86 4.56
CA LEU A 67 -3.76 -14.02 5.65
C LEU A 67 -5.28 -14.12 5.78
N SER A 68 -5.99 -14.07 4.65
CA SER A 68 -7.45 -14.23 4.62
C SER A 68 -7.88 -15.60 5.19
N LYS A 69 -7.13 -16.65 4.87
CA LYS A 69 -7.35 -17.99 5.44
C LYS A 69 -7.11 -18.00 6.95
N LEU A 70 -6.03 -17.38 7.42
CA LEU A 70 -5.71 -17.27 8.86
C LEU A 70 -6.83 -16.55 9.61
N PHE A 71 -7.37 -15.46 9.06
CA PHE A 71 -8.47 -14.71 9.64
C PHE A 71 -9.74 -15.55 9.72
N LEU A 72 -10.07 -16.27 8.65
CA LEU A 72 -11.22 -17.16 8.63
C LEU A 72 -11.10 -18.28 9.68
N GLU A 73 -9.93 -18.93 9.79
CA GLU A 73 -9.68 -20.00 10.75
C GLU A 73 -9.79 -19.54 12.22
N ASN A 74 -9.51 -18.27 12.47
CA ASN A 74 -9.54 -17.69 13.82
C ASN A 74 -10.77 -16.81 14.07
N ASN A 75 -11.78 -16.82 13.20
CA ASN A 75 -13.00 -16.03 13.30
C ASN A 75 -12.76 -14.53 13.48
N VAL A 76 -11.72 -13.99 12.83
CA VAL A 76 -11.42 -12.56 12.85
C VAL A 76 -12.46 -11.85 11.97
N GLU A 77 -13.18 -10.89 12.55
CA GLU A 77 -14.16 -10.09 11.80
C GLU A 77 -13.45 -9.09 10.87
N ILE A 78 -13.90 -9.05 9.63
CA ILE A 78 -13.40 -8.13 8.60
C ILE A 78 -14.53 -7.26 8.07
N GLU A 79 -14.19 -6.10 7.54
CA GLU A 79 -15.12 -5.18 6.90
C GLU A 79 -14.49 -4.57 5.65
N ASP A 80 -15.33 -4.15 4.69
CA ASP A 80 -14.86 -3.50 3.48
C ASP A 80 -14.27 -2.12 3.80
N SER A 81 -13.17 -1.78 3.13
CA SER A 81 -12.45 -0.53 3.28
C SER A 81 -12.33 0.21 1.96
N ASP A 82 -12.29 1.53 2.00
CA ASP A 82 -12.04 2.38 0.84
C ASP A 82 -10.57 2.78 0.78
N MET A 83 -9.80 2.10 -0.08
CA MET A 83 -8.42 2.48 -0.35
C MET A 83 -8.38 3.46 -1.52
N SER A 84 -8.36 4.74 -1.22
CA SER A 84 -8.25 5.82 -2.20
C SER A 84 -6.89 6.51 -2.12
N PHE A 85 -6.51 7.16 -3.24
CA PHE A 85 -5.31 7.98 -3.32
C PHE A 85 -5.68 9.41 -3.64
N SER A 86 -5.24 10.34 -2.80
CA SER A 86 -5.42 11.77 -3.01
C SER A 86 -4.10 12.52 -2.82
N VAL A 87 -3.97 13.62 -3.52
CA VAL A 87 -2.79 14.48 -3.47
C VAL A 87 -3.21 15.90 -3.13
N HIS A 88 -2.49 16.49 -2.17
CA HIS A 88 -2.49 17.91 -1.89
C HIS A 88 -1.07 18.45 -2.01
N ASN A 89 -0.85 19.35 -2.94
CA ASN A 89 0.44 20.00 -3.14
C ASN A 89 0.38 21.43 -2.58
N GLU A 90 0.93 21.63 -1.40
CA GLU A 90 0.89 22.93 -0.69
C GLU A 90 1.53 24.07 -1.48
N LYS A 91 2.55 23.78 -2.32
CA LYS A 91 3.27 24.82 -3.11
C LYS A 91 2.42 25.35 -4.25
N THR A 92 1.62 24.50 -4.88
CA THR A 92 0.81 24.87 -6.06
C THR A 92 -0.66 25.02 -5.75
N GLY A 93 -1.12 24.54 -4.59
CA GLY A 93 -2.51 24.44 -4.22
C GLY A 93 -3.30 23.43 -5.07
N LEU A 94 -2.59 22.48 -5.73
CA LEU A 94 -3.24 21.41 -6.48
C LEU A 94 -3.81 20.37 -5.51
N GLU A 95 -5.08 20.06 -5.71
CA GLU A 95 -5.77 18.99 -4.99
C GLU A 95 -6.57 18.12 -5.96
N TYR A 96 -6.48 16.82 -5.80
CA TYR A 96 -7.34 15.86 -6.50
C TYR A 96 -7.37 14.52 -5.77
N ASN A 97 -8.38 13.70 -6.09
CA ASN A 97 -8.49 12.33 -5.62
C ASN A 97 -8.71 11.40 -6.83
N ALA A 98 -7.96 10.33 -6.91
CA ALA A 98 -7.93 9.44 -8.08
C ALA A 98 -9.04 8.36 -8.08
N SER A 99 -10.05 8.43 -7.21
CA SER A 99 -11.07 7.38 -7.09
C SER A 99 -12.24 7.52 -8.07
N SER A 100 -12.47 8.70 -8.65
CA SER A 100 -13.49 8.92 -9.69
C SER A 100 -13.21 10.17 -10.51
N LEU A 101 -13.80 10.26 -11.71
CA LEU A 101 -13.66 11.44 -12.57
C LEU A 101 -14.12 12.73 -11.89
N SER A 102 -15.22 12.70 -11.15
CA SER A 102 -15.71 13.88 -10.41
C SER A 102 -14.74 14.32 -9.32
N LYS A 103 -14.06 13.38 -8.66
CA LYS A 103 -13.05 13.66 -7.64
C LYS A 103 -11.70 14.07 -8.22
N ILE A 104 -11.34 13.58 -9.40
CA ILE A 104 -10.15 14.07 -10.15
C ILE A 104 -10.32 15.56 -10.45
N PHE A 105 -11.51 15.99 -10.84
CA PHE A 105 -11.82 17.38 -11.13
C PHE A 105 -12.54 18.10 -9.97
N SER A 106 -12.26 17.72 -8.71
CA SER A 106 -12.79 18.41 -7.52
C SER A 106 -12.52 19.92 -7.55
N GLN A 107 -11.32 20.30 -7.99
CA GLN A 107 -11.01 21.66 -8.36
C GLN A 107 -11.41 21.91 -9.83
N LYS A 108 -12.60 22.45 -10.08
CA LYS A 108 -13.16 22.67 -11.43
C LYS A 108 -12.23 23.46 -12.37
N LYS A 109 -11.38 24.35 -11.83
CA LYS A 109 -10.38 25.09 -12.62
C LYS A 109 -9.41 24.16 -13.37
N ASN A 110 -9.17 22.94 -12.87
CA ASN A 110 -8.25 22.00 -13.47
C ASN A 110 -8.75 21.39 -14.79
N ILE A 111 -10.03 21.52 -15.11
CA ILE A 111 -10.58 21.14 -16.44
C ILE A 111 -9.92 21.94 -17.57
N PHE A 112 -9.53 23.18 -17.30
CA PHE A 112 -8.86 24.06 -18.24
C PHE A 112 -7.35 24.19 -18.02
N ASN A 113 -6.79 23.44 -17.06
CA ASN A 113 -5.36 23.49 -16.77
C ASN A 113 -4.62 22.47 -17.65
N ILE A 114 -3.92 22.97 -18.66
CA ILE A 114 -3.19 22.15 -19.64
C ILE A 114 -2.16 21.24 -18.94
N ASN A 115 -1.43 21.73 -17.96
CA ASN A 115 -0.43 20.92 -17.25
C ASN A 115 -1.09 19.77 -16.47
N PHE A 116 -2.22 20.03 -15.85
CA PHE A 116 -3.00 18.97 -15.16
C PHE A 116 -3.51 17.92 -16.15
N LEU A 117 -4.03 18.34 -17.30
CA LEU A 117 -4.49 17.41 -18.34
C LEU A 117 -3.33 16.58 -18.94
N LEU A 118 -2.16 17.19 -19.14
CA LEU A 118 -0.95 16.48 -19.57
C LEU A 118 -0.47 15.48 -18.50
N MET A 119 -0.56 15.83 -17.22
CA MET A 119 -0.29 14.90 -16.12
C MET A 119 -1.23 13.68 -16.16
N LEU A 120 -2.54 13.90 -16.36
CA LEU A 120 -3.50 12.78 -16.49
C LEU A 120 -3.18 11.90 -17.70
N ASN A 121 -2.78 12.50 -18.82
CA ASN A 121 -2.34 11.74 -20.01
C ASN A 121 -1.10 10.90 -19.71
N ASP A 122 -0.13 11.43 -18.99
CA ASP A 122 1.07 10.69 -18.56
C ASP A 122 0.73 9.55 -17.59
N ILE A 123 -0.25 9.73 -16.70
CA ILE A 123 -0.77 8.66 -15.84
C ILE A 123 -1.36 7.52 -16.70
N LEU A 124 -2.20 7.85 -17.68
CA LEU A 124 -2.78 6.85 -18.58
C LEU A 124 -1.72 6.15 -19.42
N LYS A 125 -0.72 6.90 -19.92
CA LYS A 125 0.45 6.37 -20.62
C LYS A 125 1.22 5.40 -19.73
N PHE A 126 1.53 5.79 -18.51
CA PHE A 126 2.23 4.95 -17.54
C PHE A 126 1.45 3.68 -17.25
N ASN A 127 0.18 3.78 -16.89
CA ASN A 127 -0.67 2.62 -16.59
C ASN A 127 -0.75 1.61 -17.74
N LYS A 128 -0.75 2.10 -18.98
CA LYS A 128 -0.84 1.25 -20.18
C LYS A 128 0.49 0.58 -20.53
N PHE A 129 1.60 1.33 -20.50
CA PHE A 129 2.86 0.88 -21.06
C PHE A 129 3.85 0.34 -20.03
N ALA A 130 3.80 0.82 -18.78
CA ALA A 130 4.72 0.35 -17.76
C ALA A 130 4.63 -1.17 -17.51
N PRO A 131 3.45 -1.81 -17.44
CA PRO A 131 3.37 -3.27 -17.25
C PRO A 131 4.05 -4.07 -18.36
N MET A 132 4.20 -3.51 -19.55
CA MET A 132 4.81 -4.23 -20.68
C MET A 132 6.27 -4.57 -20.42
N ILE A 133 6.98 -3.80 -19.60
CA ILE A 133 8.38 -4.07 -19.27
C ILE A 133 8.57 -5.33 -18.44
N LEU A 134 7.54 -5.78 -17.70
CA LEU A 134 7.59 -7.01 -16.90
C LEU A 134 7.79 -8.27 -17.75
N ASN A 135 7.42 -8.21 -19.04
CA ASN A 135 7.55 -9.30 -19.98
C ASN A 135 8.77 -9.15 -20.93
N THR A 136 9.67 -8.25 -20.61
CA THR A 136 10.87 -7.98 -21.42
C THR A 136 12.13 -8.20 -20.60
N SER A 137 13.28 -8.31 -21.28
CA SER A 137 14.60 -8.34 -20.63
C SER A 137 15.03 -6.95 -20.12
N TYR A 138 14.09 -6.20 -19.54
CA TYR A 138 14.38 -4.91 -18.94
C TYR A 138 15.32 -5.07 -17.75
N SER A 139 16.34 -4.22 -17.65
CA SER A 139 17.36 -4.36 -16.60
C SER A 139 16.81 -3.99 -15.23
N ASP A 140 16.99 -4.88 -14.24
CA ASP A 140 16.67 -4.62 -12.82
C ASP A 140 17.43 -3.41 -12.25
N LYS A 141 18.46 -2.95 -12.94
CA LYS A 141 19.32 -1.84 -12.53
C LYS A 141 18.77 -0.48 -12.91
N ILE A 142 17.76 -0.41 -13.79
CA ILE A 142 17.18 0.88 -14.18
C ILE A 142 16.34 1.43 -13.01
N THR A 143 16.70 2.61 -12.58
CA THR A 143 16.02 3.32 -11.51
C THR A 143 14.72 3.97 -11.98
N VAL A 144 13.84 4.32 -11.03
CA VAL A 144 12.66 5.15 -11.31
C VAL A 144 13.05 6.44 -12.03
N LYS A 145 14.14 7.10 -11.58
CA LYS A 145 14.64 8.33 -12.19
C LYS A 145 15.01 8.13 -13.66
N GLU A 146 15.85 7.14 -13.95
CA GLU A 146 16.27 6.83 -15.33
C GLU A 146 15.10 6.46 -16.23
N PHE A 147 14.14 5.70 -15.71
CA PHE A 147 12.93 5.34 -16.46
C PHE A 147 12.09 6.56 -16.82
N ILE A 148 11.93 7.51 -15.91
CA ILE A 148 11.22 8.78 -16.14
C ILE A 148 11.90 9.57 -17.26
N ASP A 149 13.23 9.68 -17.20
CA ASP A 149 14.04 10.44 -18.17
C ASP A 149 13.99 9.78 -19.56
N ILE A 150 14.18 8.46 -19.65
CA ILE A 150 14.12 7.69 -20.92
C ILE A 150 12.76 7.84 -21.59
N ASN A 151 11.66 7.84 -20.84
CA ASN A 151 10.30 7.89 -21.38
C ASN A 151 9.74 9.31 -21.50
N ASN A 152 10.52 10.33 -21.15
CA ASN A 152 10.16 11.74 -21.22
C ASN A 152 8.86 12.08 -20.47
N TYR A 153 8.66 11.51 -19.27
CA TYR A 153 7.54 11.85 -18.42
C TYR A 153 7.65 13.27 -17.90
N LYS A 154 6.53 13.99 -17.87
CA LYS A 154 6.51 15.38 -17.45
C LYS A 154 6.68 15.53 -15.93
N ARG A 155 7.22 16.69 -15.54
CA ARG A 155 7.47 17.03 -14.15
C ARG A 155 6.21 16.92 -13.29
N ASP A 156 5.05 17.37 -13.78
CA ASP A 156 3.79 17.31 -13.02
C ASP A 156 3.34 15.87 -12.74
N PHE A 157 3.55 14.94 -13.69
CA PHE A 157 3.33 13.51 -13.46
C PHE A 157 4.24 12.97 -12.34
N VAL A 158 5.51 13.34 -12.36
CA VAL A 158 6.48 12.88 -11.38
C VAL A 158 6.16 13.44 -9.99
N GLU A 159 5.98 14.76 -9.88
CA GLU A 159 5.87 15.44 -8.60
C GLU A 159 4.46 15.37 -7.98
N ASN A 160 3.43 15.24 -8.79
CA ASN A 160 2.06 15.25 -8.29
C ASN A 160 1.35 13.88 -8.40
N TYR A 161 1.99 12.84 -8.95
CA TYR A 161 1.42 11.49 -9.00
C TYR A 161 2.42 10.42 -8.56
N LEU A 162 3.50 10.18 -9.34
CA LEU A 162 4.36 9.01 -9.15
C LEU A 162 5.13 9.04 -7.84
N VAL A 163 5.76 10.17 -7.51
CA VAL A 163 6.51 10.35 -6.26
C VAL A 163 5.59 10.32 -5.05
N PRO A 164 4.47 11.07 -4.99
CA PRO A 164 3.54 10.97 -3.86
C PRO A 164 3.01 9.56 -3.65
N LEU A 165 2.64 8.85 -4.72
CA LEU A 165 2.18 7.47 -4.65
C LEU A 165 3.26 6.54 -4.10
N GLY A 166 4.46 6.55 -4.68
CA GLY A 166 5.56 5.71 -4.23
C GLY A 166 6.01 6.05 -2.81
N SER A 167 6.17 7.32 -2.49
CA SER A 167 6.57 7.73 -1.13
C SER A 167 5.55 7.33 -0.08
N SER A 168 4.26 7.35 -0.38
CA SER A 168 3.21 6.91 0.55
C SER A 168 3.22 5.40 0.76
N ILE A 169 3.43 4.60 -0.30
CA ILE A 169 3.47 3.13 -0.21
C ILE A 169 4.68 2.66 0.59
N TRP A 170 5.86 3.21 0.32
CA TRP A 170 7.11 2.76 0.96
C TRP A 170 7.59 3.65 2.11
N SER A 171 6.79 4.62 2.54
CA SER A 171 7.11 5.53 3.65
C SER A 171 8.53 6.11 3.55
N CYS A 172 8.93 6.55 2.37
CA CYS A 172 10.27 7.02 2.08
C CYS A 172 10.28 8.39 1.39
N PRO A 173 11.34 9.20 1.56
CA PRO A 173 11.47 10.48 0.87
C PRO A 173 11.66 10.29 -0.64
N LYS A 174 11.36 11.35 -1.40
CA LYS A 174 11.43 11.39 -2.86
C LYS A 174 12.76 10.86 -3.40
N GLU A 175 13.88 11.32 -2.84
CA GLU A 175 15.22 10.98 -3.31
C GLU A 175 15.44 9.47 -3.25
N LYS A 176 15.05 8.84 -2.15
CA LYS A 176 15.17 7.40 -1.96
C LYS A 176 14.24 6.63 -2.91
N PHE A 177 13.01 7.11 -3.11
CA PHE A 177 12.07 6.48 -4.05
C PHE A 177 12.59 6.52 -5.49
N MET A 178 13.21 7.63 -5.90
CA MET A 178 13.75 7.79 -7.26
C MET A 178 14.91 6.81 -7.57
N ASP A 179 15.57 6.28 -6.56
CA ASP A 179 16.65 5.29 -6.69
C ASP A 179 16.14 3.83 -6.68
N PHE A 180 14.84 3.59 -6.47
CA PHE A 180 14.28 2.24 -6.54
C PHE A 180 14.37 1.67 -7.96
N SER A 181 14.52 0.34 -8.07
CA SER A 181 14.34 -0.34 -9.35
C SER A 181 12.94 -0.08 -9.88
N ILE A 182 12.84 0.37 -11.12
CA ILE A 182 11.53 0.60 -11.76
C ILE A 182 10.76 -0.72 -11.92
N LEU A 183 11.44 -1.84 -12.18
CA LEU A 183 10.79 -3.15 -12.26
C LEU A 183 10.10 -3.51 -10.95
N PHE A 184 10.78 -3.34 -9.82
CA PHE A 184 10.19 -3.57 -8.49
C PHE A 184 8.94 -2.72 -8.27
N VAL A 185 9.00 -1.43 -8.62
CA VAL A 185 7.86 -0.51 -8.46
C VAL A 185 6.68 -0.92 -9.34
N ILE A 186 6.94 -1.22 -10.62
CA ILE A 186 5.88 -1.59 -11.57
C ILE A 186 5.28 -2.95 -11.21
N GLU A 187 6.09 -3.93 -10.83
CA GLU A 187 5.62 -5.25 -10.41
C GLU A 187 4.69 -5.13 -9.20
N PHE A 188 5.08 -4.33 -8.21
CA PHE A 188 4.23 -4.06 -7.05
C PHE A 188 2.90 -3.43 -7.45
N LEU A 189 2.93 -2.33 -8.22
CA LEU A 189 1.71 -1.62 -8.64
C LEU A 189 0.81 -2.51 -9.52
N TYR A 190 1.40 -3.34 -10.38
CA TYR A 190 0.68 -4.29 -11.23
C TYR A 190 -0.02 -5.37 -10.40
N ASN A 191 0.72 -6.02 -9.50
CA ASN A 191 0.18 -7.08 -8.64
C ASN A 191 -0.94 -6.58 -7.71
N HIS A 192 -0.91 -5.30 -7.32
CA HIS A 192 -1.95 -4.68 -6.50
C HIS A 192 -3.07 -4.01 -7.32
N CYS A 193 -3.14 -4.27 -8.64
CA CYS A 193 -4.13 -3.70 -9.55
C CYS A 193 -4.20 -2.17 -9.51
N MET A 194 -3.08 -1.51 -9.17
CA MET A 194 -3.01 -0.04 -9.07
C MET A 194 -2.78 0.66 -10.42
N LEU A 195 -2.42 -0.10 -11.46
CA LEU A 195 -2.24 0.37 -12.84
C LEU A 195 -3.50 0.19 -13.69
N THR A 196 -4.63 -0.20 -13.09
CA THR A 196 -5.92 -0.33 -13.78
C THR A 196 -6.91 0.72 -13.28
N VAL A 197 -7.83 1.15 -14.15
CA VAL A 197 -8.92 2.06 -13.78
C VAL A 197 -10.13 1.26 -13.29
N ASN A 198 -10.33 0.09 -13.89
CA ASN A 198 -11.49 -0.77 -13.69
C ASN A 198 -11.17 -2.06 -12.98
N GLU A 199 -11.44 -2.90 -12.42
CA GLU A 199 -10.98 -4.19 -11.86
C GLU A 199 -10.05 -4.03 -10.65
N ARG A 200 -10.39 -3.11 -9.77
CA ARG A 200 -9.68 -3.00 -8.49
C ARG A 200 -10.22 -4.02 -7.49
N PRO A 201 -9.37 -4.68 -6.70
CA PRO A 201 -9.82 -5.58 -5.64
C PRO A 201 -10.63 -4.80 -4.60
N ILE A 202 -11.61 -5.47 -3.99
CA ILE A 202 -12.26 -4.93 -2.79
C ILE A 202 -11.24 -5.01 -1.67
N TRP A 203 -10.86 -3.86 -1.15
CA TRP A 203 -9.96 -3.76 0.00
C TRP A 203 -10.77 -3.94 1.27
N GLN A 204 -10.14 -4.59 2.24
CA GLN A 204 -10.75 -4.95 3.51
C GLN A 204 -9.84 -4.54 4.67
N THR A 205 -10.41 -4.36 5.83
CA THR A 205 -9.70 -4.12 7.08
C THR A 205 -10.24 -5.02 8.18
N VAL A 206 -9.47 -5.19 9.24
CA VAL A 206 -9.93 -5.94 10.42
C VAL A 206 -10.79 -5.02 11.28
N LYS A 207 -12.01 -5.44 11.57
CA LYS A 207 -12.93 -4.70 12.43
C LYS A 207 -12.40 -4.67 13.86
N GLY A 208 -12.19 -3.48 14.39
CA GLY A 208 -11.56 -3.30 15.70
C GLY A 208 -10.04 -3.14 15.67
N GLY A 209 -9.43 -3.25 14.48
CA GLY A 209 -8.01 -3.08 14.25
C GLY A 209 -7.19 -4.37 14.33
N SER A 210 -5.92 -4.27 13.98
CA SER A 210 -4.99 -5.41 13.87
C SER A 210 -4.76 -6.15 15.20
N LYS A 211 -5.04 -5.55 16.33
CA LYS A 211 -5.00 -6.21 17.64
C LYS A 211 -5.92 -7.43 17.76
N GLU A 212 -6.97 -7.51 16.94
CA GLU A 212 -7.96 -8.59 17.00
C GLU A 212 -7.43 -9.95 16.51
N TYR A 213 -6.31 -9.96 15.77
CA TYR A 213 -5.65 -11.19 15.35
C TYR A 213 -4.28 -11.42 16.00
N VAL A 214 -3.86 -10.52 16.87
CA VAL A 214 -2.64 -10.63 17.68
C VAL A 214 -2.91 -11.39 18.96
#